data_2773866859d49f14b7846cc1c3b1fd39
#
_entry.id   2773866859d49f14b7846cc1c3b1fd39
#
_cell.length_a   1.000
_cell.length_b   1.000
_cell.length_c   1.000
_cell.angle_alpha   90.00
_cell.angle_beta   90.00
_cell.angle_gamma   90.00
#
_symmetry.space_group_name_H-M   'P 1'
#
loop_
_entity.id
_entity.type
_entity.pdbx_description
1 polymer ?
#
loop_
_entity_poly.entity_id
_entity_poly.type
_entity_poly.pdbx_seq_one_letter_code
_entity_poly.pdbx_strand_id
1 'polypeptide(L)'
;MKTEDLTAYAKQKESVEKEITSCLLSINNKMEECYSGLSDNYQDFFQNYADMLYKLEIKKEYYSLLLEETEKSDLETIQAYMMDVISTLTQELIEIKIGSSCVGGMKHLAAVLEFEAKLELLVKFTELACNIDI
;
A
#
# COMPACT_ATOMS: atom_id res chain seq x y z
N MET A 1 11.69 23.95 -22.12
CA MET A 1 11.72 22.47 -22.02
C MET A 1 11.62 21.88 -23.43
N LYS A 2 12.48 20.91 -23.74
CA LYS A 2 12.46 20.25 -25.04
C LYS A 2 11.30 19.28 -25.15
N THR A 3 10.79 19.05 -26.36
CA THR A 3 9.70 18.11 -26.61
C THR A 3 10.03 16.68 -26.09
N GLU A 4 11.29 16.28 -26.25
CA GLU A 4 11.78 14.98 -25.79
C GLU A 4 11.67 14.83 -24.25
N ASP A 5 11.98 15.91 -23.51
CA ASP A 5 11.89 15.92 -22.04
C ASP A 5 10.44 15.79 -21.57
N LEU A 6 9.52 16.47 -22.26
CA LEU A 6 8.08 16.38 -21.96
C LEU A 6 7.54 14.97 -22.24
N THR A 7 8.01 14.35 -23.32
CA THR A 7 7.60 12.98 -23.67
C THR A 7 8.12 11.97 -22.64
N ALA A 8 9.38 12.11 -22.22
CA ALA A 8 9.98 11.25 -21.21
C ALA A 8 9.27 11.42 -19.87
N TYR A 9 8.94 12.66 -19.50
CA TYR A 9 8.19 12.96 -18.27
C TYR A 9 6.80 12.30 -18.29
N ALA A 10 6.06 12.47 -19.40
CA ALA A 10 4.73 11.90 -19.55
C ALA A 10 4.76 10.38 -19.49
N LYS A 11 5.74 9.74 -20.10
CA LYS A 11 5.92 8.29 -20.06
C LYS A 11 6.23 7.78 -18.65
N GLN A 12 7.07 8.50 -17.93
CA GLN A 12 7.42 8.15 -16.55
C GLN A 12 6.21 8.25 -15.63
N LYS A 13 5.43 9.32 -15.74
CA LYS A 13 4.21 9.49 -14.98
C LYS A 13 3.21 8.39 -15.29
N GLU A 14 3.02 8.08 -16.57
CA GLU A 14 2.15 6.98 -17.00
C GLU A 14 2.60 5.63 -16.42
N SER A 15 3.91 5.37 -16.42
CA SER A 15 4.48 4.16 -15.86
C SER A 15 4.20 4.04 -14.36
N VAL A 16 4.34 5.12 -13.61
CA VAL A 16 4.02 5.16 -12.18
C VAL A 16 2.54 4.86 -11.95
N GLU A 17 1.65 5.52 -12.72
CA GLU A 17 0.20 5.28 -12.62
C GLU A 17 -0.16 3.83 -12.91
N LYS A 18 0.45 3.22 -13.92
CA LYS A 18 0.22 1.81 -14.29
C LYS A 18 0.65 0.87 -13.16
N GLU A 19 1.80 1.14 -12.55
CA GLU A 19 2.30 0.31 -11.46
C GLU A 19 1.36 0.36 -10.26
N ILE A 20 0.90 1.55 -9.89
CA ILE A 20 -0.04 1.73 -8.78
C ILE A 20 -1.38 1.07 -9.08
N THR A 21 -1.88 1.25 -10.29
CA THR A 21 -3.14 0.63 -10.75
C THR A 21 -3.04 -0.88 -10.71
N SER A 22 -1.91 -1.43 -11.12
CA SER A 22 -1.64 -2.87 -11.07
C SER A 22 -1.67 -3.40 -9.64
N CYS A 23 -1.08 -2.67 -8.70
CA CYS A 23 -1.11 -3.02 -7.28
C CYS A 23 -2.54 -3.03 -6.75
N LEU A 24 -3.33 -2.01 -7.08
CA LEU A 24 -4.73 -1.92 -6.67
C LEU A 24 -5.58 -3.03 -7.26
N LEU A 25 -5.38 -3.36 -8.54
CA LEU A 25 -6.11 -4.44 -9.19
C LEU A 25 -5.82 -5.78 -8.51
N SER A 26 -4.56 -6.05 -8.21
CA SER A 26 -4.15 -7.26 -7.48
C SER A 26 -4.81 -7.34 -6.11
N ILE A 27 -4.83 -6.22 -5.37
CA ILE A 27 -5.47 -6.15 -4.05
C ILE A 27 -6.97 -6.41 -4.17
N ASN A 28 -7.65 -5.75 -5.10
CA ASN A 28 -9.09 -5.93 -5.28
C ASN A 28 -9.45 -7.36 -5.66
N ASN A 29 -8.67 -8.01 -6.52
CA ASN A 29 -8.89 -9.40 -6.89
C ASN A 29 -8.74 -10.34 -5.68
N LYS A 30 -7.73 -10.12 -4.86
CA LYS A 30 -7.53 -10.91 -3.63
C LYS A 30 -8.63 -10.67 -2.61
N MET A 31 -9.13 -9.43 -2.51
CA MET A 31 -10.26 -9.11 -1.63
C MET A 31 -11.53 -9.83 -2.08
N GLU A 32 -11.79 -9.90 -3.38
CA GLU A 32 -12.92 -10.65 -3.92
C GLU A 32 -12.84 -12.13 -3.57
N GLU A 33 -11.65 -12.73 -3.63
CA GLU A 33 -11.41 -14.11 -3.22
C GLU A 33 -11.75 -14.29 -1.73
N CYS A 34 -11.36 -13.34 -0.88
CA CYS A 34 -11.67 -13.39 0.54
C CYS A 34 -13.17 -13.29 0.80
N TYR A 35 -13.87 -12.39 0.11
CA TYR A 35 -15.32 -12.24 0.24
C TYR A 35 -16.07 -13.48 -0.26
N SER A 36 -15.59 -14.11 -1.31
CA SER A 36 -16.15 -15.37 -1.81
C SER A 36 -16.05 -16.45 -0.74
N GLY A 37 -14.91 -16.54 -0.07
CA GLY A 37 -14.72 -17.47 1.03
C GLY A 37 -15.69 -17.22 2.19
N LEU A 38 -15.95 -15.96 2.49
CA LEU A 38 -16.90 -15.58 3.54
C LEU A 38 -18.33 -16.05 3.22
N SER A 39 -18.75 -15.93 1.95
CA SER A 39 -20.07 -16.37 1.50
C SER A 39 -20.24 -17.88 1.59
N ASP A 40 -19.19 -18.64 1.28
CA ASP A 40 -19.25 -20.09 1.17
C ASP A 40 -19.14 -20.79 2.51
N ASN A 41 -18.22 -20.35 3.38
CA ASN A 41 -17.96 -21.02 4.65
C ASN A 41 -17.30 -20.04 5.64
N TYR A 42 -18.05 -19.65 6.66
CA TYR A 42 -17.60 -18.73 7.71
C TYR A 42 -16.35 -19.22 8.44
N GLN A 43 -16.33 -20.50 8.78
CA GLN A 43 -15.22 -21.07 9.54
C GLN A 43 -13.94 -21.06 8.72
N ASP A 44 -14.04 -21.44 7.44
CA ASP A 44 -12.91 -21.42 6.52
C ASP A 44 -12.39 -19.98 6.34
N PHE A 45 -13.30 -19.02 6.21
CA PHE A 45 -12.94 -17.60 6.09
C PHE A 45 -12.09 -17.15 7.28
N PHE A 46 -12.56 -17.40 8.50
CA PHE A 46 -11.83 -16.98 9.69
C PHE A 46 -10.48 -17.66 9.84
N GLN A 47 -10.37 -18.91 9.41
CA GLN A 47 -9.11 -19.65 9.49
C GLN A 47 -8.10 -19.27 8.43
N ASN A 48 -8.55 -18.94 7.21
CA ASN A 48 -7.67 -18.83 6.06
C ASN A 48 -7.65 -17.45 5.38
N TYR A 49 -8.67 -16.63 5.55
CA TYR A 49 -8.81 -15.38 4.78
C TYR A 49 -8.92 -14.11 5.62
N ALA A 50 -9.34 -14.19 6.88
CA ALA A 50 -9.56 -12.99 7.69
C ALA A 50 -8.30 -12.15 7.84
N ASP A 51 -7.17 -12.76 8.12
CA ASP A 51 -5.89 -12.08 8.27
C ASP A 51 -5.46 -11.39 6.98
N MET A 52 -5.61 -12.09 5.87
CA MET A 52 -5.29 -11.55 4.54
C MET A 52 -6.17 -10.34 4.23
N LEU A 53 -7.48 -10.44 4.47
CA LEU A 53 -8.42 -9.36 4.22
C LEU A 53 -8.08 -8.11 5.04
N TYR A 54 -7.75 -8.29 6.31
CA TYR A 54 -7.34 -7.18 7.19
C TYR A 54 -6.15 -6.42 6.61
N LYS A 55 -5.12 -7.14 6.18
CA LYS A 55 -3.92 -6.55 5.57
C LYS A 55 -4.23 -5.87 4.24
N LEU A 56 -5.07 -6.49 3.41
CA LEU A 56 -5.45 -5.95 2.10
C LEU A 56 -6.23 -4.64 2.23
N GLU A 57 -7.10 -4.52 3.22
CA GLU A 57 -7.86 -3.29 3.45
C GLU A 57 -6.93 -2.13 3.80
N ILE A 58 -5.92 -2.37 4.63
CA ILE A 58 -4.91 -1.36 4.97
C ILE A 58 -4.16 -0.93 3.71
N LYS A 59 -3.67 -1.88 2.93
CA LYS A 59 -2.92 -1.58 1.69
C LYS A 59 -3.76 -0.83 0.67
N LYS A 60 -5.02 -1.20 0.53
CA LYS A 60 -5.93 -0.56 -0.43
C LYS A 60 -6.07 0.94 -0.15
N GLU A 61 -6.19 1.32 1.10
CA GLU A 61 -6.30 2.71 1.49
C GLU A 61 -5.07 3.52 1.03
N TYR A 62 -3.88 3.00 1.31
CA TYR A 62 -2.63 3.67 0.94
C TYR A 62 -2.46 3.81 -0.56
N TYR A 63 -2.73 2.75 -1.32
CA TYR A 63 -2.59 2.79 -2.79
C TYR A 63 -3.66 3.66 -3.43
N SER A 64 -4.88 3.68 -2.88
CA SER A 64 -5.96 4.53 -3.41
C SER A 64 -5.61 6.01 -3.27
N LEU A 65 -5.09 6.41 -2.11
CA LEU A 65 -4.65 7.78 -1.88
C LEU A 65 -3.45 8.15 -2.76
N LEU A 66 -2.54 7.22 -2.97
CA LEU A 66 -1.39 7.43 -3.85
C LEU A 66 -1.83 7.61 -5.30
N LEU A 67 -2.80 6.82 -5.76
CA LEU A 67 -3.32 6.95 -7.13
C LEU A 67 -3.99 8.32 -7.33
N GLU A 68 -4.78 8.77 -6.36
CA GLU A 68 -5.38 10.11 -6.40
C GLU A 68 -4.31 11.19 -6.55
N GLU A 69 -3.24 11.10 -5.76
CA GLU A 69 -2.14 12.06 -5.81
C GLU A 69 -1.43 12.02 -7.17
N THR A 70 -1.25 10.82 -7.71
CA THR A 70 -0.59 10.62 -9.01
C THR A 70 -1.38 11.23 -10.15
N GLU A 71 -2.71 11.14 -10.10
CA GLU A 71 -3.59 11.67 -11.14
C GLU A 71 -3.61 13.21 -11.19
N LYS A 72 -3.44 13.87 -10.05
CA LYS A 72 -3.60 15.33 -9.96
C LYS A 72 -2.28 16.11 -9.83
N SER A 73 -1.15 15.44 -9.66
CA SER A 73 0.12 16.09 -9.33
C SER A 73 1.22 15.80 -10.34
N ASP A 74 2.30 16.60 -10.31
CA ASP A 74 3.49 16.34 -11.10
C ASP A 74 4.40 15.30 -10.39
N LEU A 75 5.41 14.83 -11.11
CA LEU A 75 6.31 13.78 -10.59
C LEU A 75 7.05 14.21 -9.32
N GLU A 76 7.47 15.47 -9.23
CA GLU A 76 8.16 15.97 -8.05
C GLU A 76 7.24 15.91 -6.82
N THR A 77 5.99 16.33 -6.99
CA THR A 77 4.98 16.30 -5.93
C THR A 77 4.63 14.87 -5.54
N ILE A 78 4.50 13.98 -6.53
CA ILE A 78 4.24 12.55 -6.30
C ILE A 78 5.38 11.93 -5.48
N GLN A 79 6.63 12.19 -5.87
CA GLN A 79 7.79 11.70 -5.15
C GLN A 79 7.84 12.22 -3.72
N ALA A 80 7.59 13.52 -3.54
CA ALA A 80 7.54 14.14 -2.22
C ALA A 80 6.43 13.52 -1.35
N TYR A 81 5.26 13.25 -1.94
CA TYR A 81 4.18 12.55 -1.28
C TYR A 81 4.60 11.15 -0.81
N MET A 82 5.23 10.39 -1.70
CA MET A 82 5.73 9.04 -1.36
C MET A 82 6.75 9.09 -0.23
N MET A 83 7.68 10.05 -0.27
CA MET A 83 8.70 10.20 0.78
C MET A 83 8.07 10.54 2.13
N ASP A 84 7.03 11.36 2.11
CA ASP A 84 6.28 11.74 3.31
C ASP A 84 5.55 10.52 3.91
N VAL A 85 4.91 9.73 3.08
CA VAL A 85 4.26 8.48 3.50
C VAL A 85 5.29 7.49 4.06
N ILE A 86 6.45 7.36 3.41
CA ILE A 86 7.54 6.50 3.88
C ILE A 86 7.98 6.91 5.28
N SER A 87 8.16 8.21 5.52
CA SER A 87 8.53 8.75 6.83
C SER A 87 7.47 8.43 7.89
N THR A 88 6.20 8.63 7.55
CA THR A 88 5.07 8.34 8.43
C THR A 88 4.98 6.85 8.75
N LEU A 89 5.12 5.99 7.73
CA LEU A 89 5.09 4.53 7.91
C LEU A 89 6.23 4.07 8.81
N THR A 90 7.42 4.63 8.64
CA THR A 90 8.58 4.28 9.47
C THR A 90 8.29 4.59 10.93
N GLN A 91 7.73 5.78 11.21
CA GLN A 91 7.36 6.18 12.56
C GLN A 91 6.29 5.27 13.15
N GLU A 92 5.24 4.98 12.38
CA GLU A 92 4.14 4.11 12.80
C GLU A 92 4.63 2.69 13.10
N LEU A 93 5.55 2.16 12.29
CA LEU A 93 6.11 0.82 12.50
C LEU A 93 6.86 0.73 13.83
N ILE A 94 7.61 1.77 14.19
CA ILE A 94 8.31 1.84 15.47
C ILE A 94 7.30 1.83 16.62
N GLU A 95 6.24 2.63 16.51
CA GLU A 95 5.19 2.74 17.52
C GLU A 95 4.43 1.43 17.70
N ILE A 96 4.08 0.76 16.60
CA ILE A 96 3.37 -0.54 16.64
C ILE A 96 4.24 -1.59 17.32
N LYS A 97 5.52 -1.63 16.98
CA LYS A 97 6.45 -2.62 17.55
C LYS A 97 6.59 -2.44 19.07
N ILE A 98 6.71 -1.18 19.52
CA ILE A 98 6.80 -0.87 20.95
C ILE A 98 5.49 -1.21 21.65
N GLY A 99 4.35 -0.81 21.10
CA GLY A 99 3.03 -1.06 21.65
C GLY A 99 2.68 -2.53 21.72
N SER A 100 3.00 -3.31 20.68
CA SER A 100 2.64 -4.73 20.59
C SER A 100 3.35 -5.59 21.63
N SER A 101 4.50 -5.17 22.14
CA SER A 101 5.22 -5.91 23.17
C SER A 101 4.49 -5.93 24.50
N CYS A 102 3.53 -5.03 24.70
CA CYS A 102 2.78 -4.87 25.96
C CYS A 102 1.34 -5.39 25.87
N VAL A 103 0.92 -5.89 24.71
CA VAL A 103 -0.48 -6.26 24.43
C VAL A 103 -0.58 -7.73 24.03
N GLY A 104 -1.59 -8.43 24.53
CA GLY A 104 -1.88 -9.82 24.16
C GLY A 104 -3.22 -9.98 23.47
N GLY A 105 -3.53 -11.20 23.04
CA GLY A 105 -4.82 -11.57 22.46
C GLY A 105 -5.08 -10.96 21.08
N MET A 106 -6.33 -10.62 20.82
CA MET A 106 -6.77 -10.09 19.50
C MET A 106 -6.11 -8.77 19.14
N LYS A 107 -5.86 -7.91 20.14
CA LYS A 107 -5.17 -6.63 19.90
C LYS A 107 -3.74 -6.86 19.44
N HIS A 108 -3.08 -7.86 20.01
CA HIS A 108 -1.72 -8.23 19.60
C HIS A 108 -1.71 -8.74 18.16
N LEU A 109 -2.66 -9.61 17.80
CA LEU A 109 -2.78 -10.13 16.44
C LEU A 109 -3.01 -8.99 15.44
N ALA A 110 -3.94 -8.09 15.75
CA ALA A 110 -4.21 -6.93 14.89
C ALA A 110 -2.95 -6.06 14.70
N ALA A 111 -2.18 -5.84 15.77
CA ALA A 111 -0.93 -5.08 15.70
C ALA A 111 0.11 -5.77 14.82
N VAL A 112 0.22 -7.10 14.90
CA VAL A 112 1.14 -7.88 14.05
C VAL A 112 0.76 -7.74 12.58
N LEU A 113 -0.53 -7.89 12.26
CA LEU A 113 -1.02 -7.80 10.89
C LEU A 113 -0.84 -6.38 10.33
N GLU A 114 -1.12 -5.36 11.15
CA GLU A 114 -0.88 -3.97 10.77
C GLU A 114 0.60 -3.72 10.49
N PHE A 115 1.48 -4.23 11.35
CA PHE A 115 2.93 -4.12 11.17
C PHE A 115 3.37 -4.76 9.85
N GLU A 116 2.91 -5.98 9.57
CA GLU A 116 3.24 -6.69 8.35
C GLU A 116 2.76 -5.93 7.10
N ALA A 117 1.52 -5.45 7.09
CA ALA A 117 0.96 -4.70 5.97
C ALA A 117 1.73 -3.40 5.73
N LYS A 118 2.01 -2.65 6.79
CA LYS A 118 2.74 -1.38 6.69
C LYS A 118 4.20 -1.57 6.30
N LEU A 119 4.83 -2.67 6.73
CA LEU A 119 6.19 -2.98 6.32
C LEU A 119 6.25 -3.27 4.81
N GLU A 120 5.30 -4.04 4.29
CA GLU A 120 5.20 -4.33 2.86
C GLU A 120 4.94 -3.04 2.06
N LEU A 121 4.09 -2.15 2.57
CA LEU A 121 3.83 -0.84 1.97
C LEU A 121 5.09 0.03 1.96
N LEU A 122 5.85 0.04 3.05
CA LEU A 122 7.09 0.81 3.16
C LEU A 122 8.09 0.36 2.10
N VAL A 123 8.26 -0.94 1.92
CA VAL A 123 9.16 -1.50 0.91
C VAL A 123 8.71 -1.07 -0.49
N LYS A 124 7.42 -1.22 -0.81
CA LYS A 124 6.89 -0.89 -2.14
C LYS A 124 6.96 0.60 -2.43
N PHE A 125 6.58 1.45 -1.48
CA PHE A 125 6.64 2.91 -1.66
C PHE A 125 8.08 3.38 -1.83
N THR A 126 9.03 2.79 -1.11
CA THR A 126 10.45 3.10 -1.27
C THR A 126 10.93 2.74 -2.68
N GLU A 127 10.54 1.56 -3.17
CA GLU A 127 10.84 1.12 -4.53
C GLU A 127 10.26 2.08 -5.57
N LEU A 128 8.99 2.44 -5.43
CA LEU A 128 8.31 3.36 -6.36
C LEU A 128 8.97 4.75 -6.35
N ALA A 129 9.29 5.28 -5.17
CA ALA A 129 9.91 6.59 -5.04
C ALA A 129 11.31 6.62 -5.65
N CYS A 130 12.09 5.55 -5.46
CA CYS A 130 13.44 5.43 -6.04
C CYS A 130 13.42 5.30 -7.55
N ASN A 131 12.34 4.80 -8.13
CA ASN A 131 12.19 4.64 -9.58
C ASN A 131 11.79 5.94 -10.29
N ILE A 132 11.40 6.96 -9.56
CA ILE A 132 11.11 8.27 -10.14
C ILE A 132 12.42 9.02 -10.32
N ASP A 133 12.75 9.28 -11.56
CA ASP A 133 13.98 9.97 -11.96
C ASP A 133 13.61 11.41 -12.36
N ILE A 134 13.98 12.36 -11.51
CA ILE A 134 13.66 13.78 -11.72
C ILE A 134 14.92 14.59 -11.97
#